data_5d72aca26d03d33b8abdc30ed48c2e43
#
_entry.id   5d72aca26d03d33b8abdc30ed48c2e43
#
_cell.length_a   1.000
_cell.length_b   1.000
_cell.length_c   1.000
_cell.angle_alpha   90.00
_cell.angle_beta   90.00
_cell.angle_gamma   90.00
#
_symmetry.space_group_name_H-M   'P 1'
#
loop_
_entity.id
_entity.type
_entity.pdbx_description
1 polymer ?
#
loop_
_entity_poly.entity_id
_entity_poly.type
_entity_poly.pdbx_seq_one_letter_code
_entity_poly.pdbx_strand_id
1 'polypeptide(L)'
;LKVSFPRRLWVTFSANVIGLYASFLNRFRVIGDEGIPRTGGVLLASNHISAYDTVFIPWAIIRRFPLQMLWAPAKEELFRKPLQRWIYSSWGAFPVRRGRDVRAGKTINELLADQKVMLFPEGTRNRHGVLGKGNRGVGKIIYDTRPAVIPTALVGLNKWKFPGFGQEAKVVFGAPLDFSDLYERDNSKETHILITERVMEAIAELLRREGAFVQ
;
A
#
# COMPACT_ATOMS: atom_id res chain seq x y z
N LEU A 1 0.42 -5.06 -17.35
CA LEU A 1 -0.06 -3.77 -17.87
C LEU A 1 1.12 -2.94 -18.36
N LYS A 2 1.21 -2.70 -19.69
CA LYS A 2 2.26 -1.83 -20.25
C LYS A 2 1.93 -0.37 -19.93
N VAL A 3 2.84 0.32 -19.24
CA VAL A 3 2.72 1.76 -18.92
C VAL A 3 3.63 2.54 -19.84
N SER A 4 3.11 3.58 -20.52
CA SER A 4 3.89 4.43 -21.40
C SER A 4 4.96 5.21 -20.62
N PHE A 5 6.09 5.50 -21.28
CA PHE A 5 7.18 6.27 -20.68
C PHE A 5 6.74 7.68 -20.21
N PRO A 6 5.95 8.45 -20.99
CA PRO A 6 5.46 9.75 -20.52
C PRO A 6 4.63 9.67 -19.23
N ARG A 7 3.82 8.61 -19.06
CA ARG A 7 3.08 8.41 -17.83
C ARG A 7 4.01 8.15 -16.64
N ARG A 8 5.06 7.37 -16.80
CA ARG A 8 6.06 7.12 -15.75
C ARG A 8 6.79 8.42 -15.36
N LEU A 9 7.13 9.26 -16.33
CA LEU A 9 7.72 10.59 -16.09
C LEU A 9 6.75 11.50 -15.30
N TRP A 10 5.49 11.57 -15.72
CA TRP A 10 4.45 12.33 -15.03
C TRP A 10 4.31 11.93 -13.57
N VAL A 11 4.21 10.62 -13.30
CA VAL A 11 4.07 10.09 -11.94
C VAL A 11 5.31 10.37 -11.12
N THR A 12 6.50 10.18 -11.69
CA THR A 12 7.78 10.47 -11.00
C THR A 12 7.90 11.96 -10.68
N PHE A 13 7.58 12.84 -11.63
CA PHE A 13 7.62 14.29 -11.42
C PHE A 13 6.63 14.73 -10.32
N SER A 14 5.36 14.36 -10.45
CA SER A 14 4.32 14.75 -9.51
C SER A 14 4.56 14.18 -8.10
N ALA A 15 5.08 12.95 -7.99
CA ALA A 15 5.48 12.37 -6.71
C ALA A 15 6.62 13.17 -6.06
N ASN A 16 7.62 13.60 -6.83
CA ASN A 16 8.72 14.42 -6.28
C ASN A 16 8.24 15.81 -5.82
N VAL A 17 7.29 16.43 -6.51
CA VAL A 17 6.67 17.70 -6.05
C VAL A 17 6.00 17.51 -4.69
N ILE A 18 5.25 16.41 -4.52
CA ILE A 18 4.64 16.06 -3.23
C ILE A 18 5.72 15.81 -2.18
N GLY A 19 6.78 15.11 -2.57
CA GLY A 19 7.91 14.82 -1.70
C GLY A 19 8.65 16.06 -1.20
N LEU A 20 8.84 17.04 -2.07
CA LEU A 20 9.41 18.35 -1.68
C LEU A 20 8.54 19.02 -0.60
N TYR A 21 7.22 19.10 -0.82
CA TYR A 21 6.30 19.62 0.19
C TYR A 21 6.43 18.85 1.52
N ALA A 22 6.43 17.52 1.46
CA ALA A 22 6.49 16.67 2.65
C ALA A 22 7.81 16.80 3.41
N SER A 23 8.94 16.93 2.70
CA SER A 23 10.28 16.91 3.30
C SER A 23 10.76 18.31 3.74
N PHE A 24 10.44 19.37 2.97
CA PHE A 24 10.93 20.71 3.27
C PHE A 24 9.98 21.54 4.17
N LEU A 25 8.66 21.40 3.96
CA LEU A 25 7.66 22.15 4.73
C LEU A 25 7.10 21.34 5.90
N ASN A 26 7.38 20.04 5.95
CA ASN A 26 6.95 19.16 7.01
C ASN A 26 8.07 18.16 7.38
N ARG A 27 7.84 17.39 8.44
CA ARG A 27 8.79 16.41 8.96
C ARG A 27 8.35 14.99 8.59
N PHE A 28 8.21 14.74 7.28
CA PHE A 28 7.85 13.43 6.80
C PHE A 28 9.07 12.53 6.70
N ARG A 29 9.00 11.31 7.25
CA ARG A 29 10.09 10.34 7.23
C ARG A 29 9.68 9.07 6.49
N VAL A 30 10.62 8.51 5.74
CA VAL A 30 10.53 7.19 5.12
C VAL A 30 11.63 6.33 5.70
N ILE A 31 11.28 5.16 6.23
CA ILE A 31 12.20 4.26 6.97
C ILE A 31 12.06 2.85 6.39
N GLY A 32 13.18 2.15 6.19
CA GLY A 32 13.21 0.74 5.80
C GLY A 32 12.95 0.49 4.30
N ASP A 33 12.95 1.51 3.46
CA ASP A 33 12.69 1.37 2.02
C ASP A 33 13.83 0.65 1.26
N GLU A 34 15.01 0.50 1.87
CA GLU A 34 16.14 -0.25 1.34
C GLU A 34 15.88 -1.76 1.24
N GLY A 35 15.03 -2.30 2.09
CA GLY A 35 14.63 -3.71 2.09
C GLY A 35 13.61 -4.10 1.00
N ILE A 36 13.07 -3.15 0.26
CA ILE A 36 12.06 -3.41 -0.76
C ILE A 36 12.71 -3.95 -2.05
N PRO A 37 12.27 -5.13 -2.57
CA PRO A 37 12.80 -5.66 -3.82
C PRO A 37 12.59 -4.72 -5.01
N ARG A 38 13.62 -4.55 -5.84
CA ARG A 38 13.54 -3.69 -7.04
C ARG A 38 12.66 -4.31 -8.13
N THR A 39 12.73 -5.61 -8.29
CA THR A 39 12.06 -6.39 -9.35
C THR A 39 11.22 -7.49 -8.74
N GLY A 40 10.35 -8.11 -9.54
CA GLY A 40 9.40 -9.12 -9.09
C GLY A 40 8.12 -8.52 -8.51
N GLY A 41 7.17 -9.38 -8.20
CA GLY A 41 5.92 -9.00 -7.57
C GLY A 41 6.12 -8.58 -6.11
N VAL A 42 5.71 -7.39 -5.75
CA VAL A 42 5.80 -6.87 -4.37
C VAL A 42 4.43 -6.43 -3.89
N LEU A 43 4.01 -6.93 -2.75
CA LEU A 43 2.80 -6.50 -2.06
C LEU A 43 3.17 -5.64 -0.85
N LEU A 44 2.83 -4.36 -0.89
CA LEU A 44 2.90 -3.47 0.28
C LEU A 44 1.59 -3.58 1.04
N ALA A 45 1.61 -4.21 2.19
CA ALA A 45 0.45 -4.37 3.07
C ALA A 45 0.52 -3.34 4.20
N SER A 46 -0.42 -2.40 4.25
CA SER A 46 -0.36 -1.26 5.17
C SER A 46 -1.64 -1.06 5.96
N ASN A 47 -1.55 -0.49 7.17
CA ASN A 47 -2.70 0.09 7.86
C ASN A 47 -3.27 1.26 7.05
N HIS A 48 -4.57 1.58 7.25
CA HIS A 48 -5.25 2.64 6.51
C HIS A 48 -5.86 3.68 7.45
N ILE A 49 -5.20 4.82 7.62
CA ILE A 49 -5.58 5.85 8.59
C ILE A 49 -6.04 7.17 7.95
N SER A 50 -5.65 7.42 6.69
CA SER A 50 -5.91 8.70 6.02
C SER A 50 -6.16 8.54 4.53
N ALA A 51 -6.71 9.58 3.89
CA ALA A 51 -6.71 9.70 2.43
C ALA A 51 -5.29 9.92 1.88
N TYR A 52 -4.44 10.53 2.68
CA TYR A 52 -3.05 10.81 2.33
C TYR A 52 -2.18 9.55 2.22
N ASP A 53 -2.61 8.42 2.80
CA ASP A 53 -1.93 7.12 2.69
C ASP A 53 -1.71 6.75 1.22
N THR A 54 -2.74 6.99 0.39
CA THR A 54 -2.71 6.71 -1.06
C THR A 54 -1.86 7.70 -1.88
N VAL A 55 -1.27 8.67 -1.23
CA VAL A 55 -0.34 9.65 -1.80
C VAL A 55 1.08 9.39 -1.32
N PHE A 56 1.25 9.19 -0.02
CA PHE A 56 2.59 9.11 0.58
C PHE A 56 3.26 7.75 0.44
N ILE A 57 2.50 6.62 0.41
CA ILE A 57 3.09 5.32 0.06
C ILE A 57 3.60 5.32 -1.39
N PRO A 58 2.81 5.72 -2.42
CA PRO A 58 3.32 5.83 -3.78
C PRO A 58 4.52 6.76 -3.90
N TRP A 59 4.50 7.91 -3.24
CA TRP A 59 5.66 8.79 -3.23
C TRP A 59 6.91 8.11 -2.66
N ALA A 60 6.82 7.44 -1.52
CA ALA A 60 7.94 6.74 -0.89
C ALA A 60 8.54 5.68 -1.84
N ILE A 61 7.69 4.93 -2.55
CA ILE A 61 8.12 3.92 -3.53
C ILE A 61 8.75 4.56 -4.78
N ILE A 62 8.12 5.60 -5.34
CA ILE A 62 8.61 6.28 -6.55
C ILE A 62 9.92 7.01 -6.27
N ARG A 63 10.08 7.59 -5.09
CA ARG A 63 11.36 8.17 -4.63
C ARG A 63 12.48 7.15 -4.67
N ARG A 64 12.23 5.94 -4.19
CA ARG A 64 13.20 4.84 -4.16
C ARG A 64 13.42 4.21 -5.53
N PHE A 65 12.37 4.11 -6.34
CA PHE A 65 12.37 3.47 -7.65
C PHE A 65 11.76 4.39 -8.72
N PRO A 66 12.49 5.42 -9.17
CA PRO A 66 11.99 6.32 -10.20
C PRO A 66 11.55 5.56 -11.47
N LEU A 67 10.50 6.03 -12.10
CA LEU A 67 9.88 5.43 -13.29
C LEU A 67 9.18 4.08 -13.07
N GLN A 68 9.14 3.56 -11.84
CA GLN A 68 8.29 2.41 -11.53
C GLN A 68 6.88 2.89 -11.12
N MET A 69 5.92 1.98 -11.26
CA MET A 69 4.54 2.23 -10.85
C MET A 69 4.26 1.49 -9.54
N LEU A 70 3.42 2.11 -8.70
CA LEU A 70 2.74 1.42 -7.61
C LEU A 70 1.25 1.36 -7.93
N TRP A 71 0.70 0.16 -7.95
CA TRP A 71 -0.70 -0.07 -8.27
C TRP A 71 -1.53 -0.18 -6.99
N ALA A 72 -2.77 0.32 -7.04
CA ALA A 72 -3.67 0.28 -5.91
C ALA A 72 -5.13 0.09 -6.32
N PRO A 73 -5.87 -0.86 -5.70
CA PRO A 73 -7.31 -0.88 -5.84
C PRO A 73 -7.91 0.34 -5.14
N ALA A 74 -8.84 1.01 -5.80
CA ALA A 74 -9.54 2.16 -5.24
C ALA A 74 -11.04 2.07 -5.55
N LYS A 75 -11.88 2.67 -4.70
CA LYS A 75 -13.33 2.61 -4.85
C LYS A 75 -13.80 3.13 -6.20
N GLU A 76 -14.69 2.39 -6.88
CA GLU A 76 -15.22 2.73 -8.20
C GLU A 76 -15.81 4.16 -8.24
N GLU A 77 -16.39 4.63 -7.13
CA GLU A 77 -16.97 5.96 -7.03
C GLU A 77 -15.96 7.08 -7.28
N LEU A 78 -14.67 6.86 -6.99
CA LEU A 78 -13.60 7.84 -7.22
C LEU A 78 -13.32 8.07 -8.71
N PHE A 79 -13.78 7.17 -9.58
CA PHE A 79 -13.57 7.25 -11.03
C PHE A 79 -14.76 7.80 -11.81
N ARG A 80 -15.81 8.29 -11.13
CA ARG A 80 -17.02 8.81 -11.80
C ARG A 80 -16.77 10.13 -12.52
N LYS A 81 -15.96 11.03 -11.94
CA LYS A 81 -15.64 12.33 -12.55
C LYS A 81 -14.43 12.18 -13.49
N PRO A 82 -14.45 12.72 -14.72
CA PRO A 82 -13.37 12.52 -15.70
C PRO A 82 -11.99 12.95 -15.19
N LEU A 83 -11.88 14.12 -14.56
CA LEU A 83 -10.61 14.63 -14.03
C LEU A 83 -10.07 13.71 -12.90
N GLN A 84 -10.93 13.30 -11.96
CA GLN A 84 -10.53 12.40 -10.89
C GLN A 84 -10.11 11.04 -11.44
N ARG A 85 -10.86 10.49 -12.41
CA ARG A 85 -10.48 9.26 -13.12
C ARG A 85 -9.10 9.38 -13.72
N TRP A 86 -8.84 10.47 -14.44
CA TRP A 86 -7.53 10.70 -15.06
C TRP A 86 -6.40 10.75 -14.02
N ILE A 87 -6.57 11.54 -12.93
CA ILE A 87 -5.59 11.66 -11.86
C ILE A 87 -5.32 10.29 -11.22
N TYR A 88 -6.35 9.62 -10.71
CA TYR A 88 -6.17 8.34 -10.00
C TYR A 88 -5.61 7.26 -10.91
N SER A 89 -6.17 7.13 -12.13
CA SER A 89 -5.65 6.14 -13.08
C SER A 89 -4.22 6.42 -13.49
N SER A 90 -3.82 7.69 -13.68
CA SER A 90 -2.45 8.05 -14.03
C SER A 90 -1.44 7.59 -12.98
N TRP A 91 -1.82 7.61 -11.71
CA TRP A 91 -1.00 7.20 -10.57
C TRP A 91 -1.05 5.69 -10.25
N GLY A 92 -1.74 4.89 -11.06
CA GLY A 92 -1.80 3.44 -10.88
C GLY A 92 -3.02 2.96 -10.09
N ALA A 93 -3.95 3.83 -9.70
CA ALA A 93 -5.18 3.37 -9.11
C ALA A 93 -6.11 2.76 -10.17
N PHE A 94 -6.80 1.67 -9.81
CA PHE A 94 -7.81 1.02 -10.63
C PHE A 94 -9.09 0.77 -9.84
N PRO A 95 -10.27 0.82 -10.50
CA PRO A 95 -11.54 0.75 -9.80
C PRO A 95 -11.85 -0.65 -9.29
N VAL A 96 -12.35 -0.72 -8.05
CA VAL A 96 -12.88 -1.95 -7.44
C VAL A 96 -14.22 -1.69 -6.80
N ARG A 97 -15.10 -2.68 -6.84
CA ARG A 97 -16.42 -2.67 -6.18
C ARG A 97 -16.30 -3.18 -4.75
N ARG A 98 -17.12 -2.63 -3.87
CA ARG A 98 -17.22 -3.15 -2.50
C ARG A 98 -17.80 -4.57 -2.50
N GLY A 99 -17.27 -5.42 -1.63
CA GLY A 99 -17.68 -6.81 -1.52
C GLY A 99 -16.81 -7.75 -2.35
N ARG A 100 -17.43 -8.79 -2.91
CA ARG A 100 -16.71 -9.83 -3.65
C ARG A 100 -16.47 -9.41 -5.11
N ASP A 101 -15.38 -8.71 -5.38
CA ASP A 101 -15.00 -8.32 -6.75
C ASP A 101 -13.94 -9.28 -7.31
N VAL A 102 -14.43 -10.30 -8.04
CA VAL A 102 -13.57 -11.33 -8.67
C VAL A 102 -12.62 -10.71 -9.71
N ARG A 103 -13.07 -9.66 -10.42
CA ARG A 103 -12.25 -8.98 -11.44
C ARG A 103 -11.09 -8.24 -10.80
N ALA A 104 -11.35 -7.56 -9.70
CA ALA A 104 -10.29 -6.88 -8.93
C ALA A 104 -9.25 -7.88 -8.42
N GLY A 105 -9.68 -9.03 -7.88
CA GLY A 105 -8.76 -10.11 -7.47
C GLY A 105 -7.87 -10.59 -8.62
N LYS A 106 -8.45 -10.83 -9.79
CA LYS A 106 -7.69 -11.24 -10.98
C LYS A 106 -6.66 -10.17 -11.39
N THR A 107 -7.06 -8.89 -11.44
CA THR A 107 -6.17 -7.78 -11.77
C THR A 107 -5.01 -7.68 -10.78
N ILE A 108 -5.27 -7.84 -9.48
CA ILE A 108 -4.23 -7.81 -8.46
C ILE A 108 -3.25 -8.97 -8.66
N ASN A 109 -3.75 -10.18 -8.92
CA ASN A 109 -2.90 -11.36 -9.16
C ASN A 109 -2.01 -11.17 -10.40
N GLU A 110 -2.58 -10.65 -11.49
CA GLU A 110 -1.83 -10.34 -12.71
C GLU A 110 -0.74 -9.27 -12.47
N LEU A 111 -1.04 -8.24 -11.69
CA LEU A 111 -0.07 -7.21 -11.33
C LEU A 111 1.06 -7.76 -10.45
N LEU A 112 0.74 -8.61 -9.48
CA LEU A 112 1.71 -9.18 -8.57
C LEU A 112 2.66 -10.20 -9.22
N ALA A 113 2.49 -10.52 -10.51
CA ALA A 113 3.47 -11.32 -11.23
C ALA A 113 4.82 -10.59 -11.38
N ASP A 114 4.82 -9.27 -11.57
CA ASP A 114 6.04 -8.48 -11.83
C ASP A 114 5.99 -7.02 -11.33
N GLN A 115 4.87 -6.57 -10.77
CA GLN A 115 4.63 -5.18 -10.36
C GLN A 115 4.52 -5.02 -8.85
N LYS A 116 4.60 -3.77 -8.40
CA LYS A 116 4.34 -3.39 -7.02
C LYS A 116 2.87 -3.01 -6.83
N VAL A 117 2.24 -3.62 -5.85
CA VAL A 117 0.84 -3.35 -5.48
C VAL A 117 0.78 -2.96 -4.02
N MET A 118 0.01 -1.95 -3.67
CA MET A 118 -0.34 -1.68 -2.28
C MET A 118 -1.76 -2.11 -1.96
N LEU A 119 -1.93 -2.73 -0.81
CA LEU A 119 -3.24 -3.10 -0.25
C LEU A 119 -3.34 -2.63 1.20
N PHE A 120 -4.56 -2.32 1.57
CA PHE A 120 -4.92 -2.11 2.97
C PHE A 120 -5.69 -3.34 3.45
N PRO A 121 -5.08 -4.23 4.25
CA PRO A 121 -5.72 -5.47 4.69
C PRO A 121 -7.03 -5.26 5.43
N GLU A 122 -7.19 -4.13 6.11
CA GLU A 122 -8.42 -3.74 6.81
C GLU A 122 -9.62 -3.53 5.86
N GLY A 123 -9.38 -3.25 4.57
CA GLY A 123 -10.40 -2.95 3.57
C GLY A 123 -11.17 -1.64 3.79
N THR A 124 -10.95 -0.98 4.91
CA THR A 124 -11.59 0.29 5.28
C THR A 124 -10.62 1.18 6.04
N ARG A 125 -10.90 2.49 6.02
CA ARG A 125 -10.05 3.48 6.71
C ARG A 125 -10.44 3.60 8.17
N ASN A 126 -9.45 3.49 9.07
CA ASN A 126 -9.61 3.78 10.49
C ASN A 126 -8.95 5.12 10.84
N ARG A 127 -9.73 6.20 10.89
CA ARG A 127 -9.23 7.56 11.14
C ARG A 127 -8.71 7.79 12.57
N HIS A 128 -9.05 6.92 13.49
CA HIS A 128 -8.57 7.00 14.88
C HIS A 128 -7.14 6.49 15.04
N GLY A 129 -6.56 5.92 13.97
CA GLY A 129 -5.20 5.41 13.97
C GLY A 129 -5.03 4.03 14.62
N VAL A 130 -6.13 3.39 14.99
CA VAL A 130 -6.12 2.04 15.54
C VAL A 130 -6.10 1.02 14.41
N LEU A 131 -5.29 -0.02 14.53
CA LEU A 131 -5.24 -1.10 13.54
C LEU A 131 -6.48 -1.98 13.65
N GLY A 132 -7.22 -2.12 12.55
CA GLY A 132 -8.41 -2.97 12.48
C GLY A 132 -8.09 -4.43 12.16
N LYS A 133 -9.13 -5.26 12.01
CA LYS A 133 -8.96 -6.65 11.58
C LYS A 133 -8.63 -6.75 10.10
N GLY A 134 -7.72 -7.67 9.74
CA GLY A 134 -7.39 -7.96 8.37
C GLY A 134 -8.46 -8.78 7.65
N ASN A 135 -8.66 -8.50 6.37
CA ASN A 135 -9.56 -9.25 5.50
C ASN A 135 -8.84 -10.47 4.92
N ARG A 136 -9.42 -11.64 5.08
CA ARG A 136 -8.92 -12.92 4.54
C ARG A 136 -8.56 -12.88 3.04
N GLY A 137 -9.20 -11.99 2.28
CA GLY A 137 -8.91 -11.83 0.85
C GLY A 137 -7.45 -11.49 0.54
N VAL A 138 -6.78 -10.78 1.46
CA VAL A 138 -5.33 -10.49 1.34
C VAL A 138 -4.51 -11.77 1.48
N GLY A 139 -4.83 -12.61 2.45
CA GLY A 139 -4.16 -13.91 2.62
C GLY A 139 -4.34 -14.81 1.41
N LYS A 140 -5.53 -14.82 0.79
CA LYS A 140 -5.75 -15.55 -0.45
C LYS A 140 -4.88 -15.04 -1.59
N ILE A 141 -4.80 -13.72 -1.79
CA ILE A 141 -3.94 -13.11 -2.82
C ILE A 141 -2.47 -13.51 -2.60
N ILE A 142 -1.99 -13.43 -1.36
CA ILE A 142 -0.61 -13.80 -1.01
C ILE A 142 -0.35 -15.28 -1.30
N TYR A 143 -1.27 -16.15 -0.90
CA TYR A 143 -1.14 -17.59 -1.15
C TYR A 143 -1.09 -17.92 -2.63
N ASP A 144 -1.98 -17.31 -3.44
CA ASP A 144 -2.11 -17.58 -4.87
C ASP A 144 -0.92 -17.03 -5.69
N THR A 145 -0.34 -15.88 -5.30
CA THR A 145 0.65 -15.16 -6.11
C THR A 145 2.07 -15.20 -5.55
N ARG A 146 2.24 -15.56 -4.28
CA ARG A 146 3.52 -15.67 -3.58
C ARG A 146 4.47 -14.49 -3.81
N PRO A 147 4.01 -13.24 -3.67
CA PRO A 147 4.83 -12.05 -3.87
C PRO A 147 5.78 -11.85 -2.69
N ALA A 148 6.77 -10.98 -2.84
CA ALA A 148 7.45 -10.41 -1.67
C ALA A 148 6.48 -9.50 -0.91
N VAL A 149 6.09 -9.88 0.30
CA VAL A 149 5.15 -9.12 1.13
C VAL A 149 5.90 -8.23 2.10
N ILE A 150 5.73 -6.92 1.97
CA ILE A 150 6.36 -5.90 2.80
C ILE A 150 5.31 -5.31 3.75
N PRO A 151 5.35 -5.61 5.05
CA PRO A 151 4.49 -4.94 6.02
C PRO A 151 4.88 -3.46 6.09
N THR A 152 3.88 -2.60 6.08
CA THR A 152 4.09 -1.15 6.01
C THR A 152 3.26 -0.48 7.10
N ALA A 153 3.87 0.37 7.91
CA ALA A 153 3.17 1.15 8.93
C ALA A 153 3.12 2.64 8.55
N LEU A 154 1.95 3.22 8.70
CA LEU A 154 1.69 4.64 8.55
C LEU A 154 1.44 5.26 9.91
N VAL A 155 2.17 6.31 10.26
CA VAL A 155 2.05 7.02 11.53
C VAL A 155 1.89 8.51 11.29
N GLY A 156 0.93 9.15 11.98
CA GLY A 156 0.72 10.58 11.97
C GLY A 156 -0.14 11.12 10.81
N LEU A 157 -0.37 10.35 9.74
CA LEU A 157 -1.14 10.79 8.58
C LEU A 157 -2.64 11.01 8.86
N ASN A 158 -3.19 10.44 9.92
CA ASN A 158 -4.56 10.70 10.37
C ASN A 158 -4.76 12.14 10.88
N LYS A 159 -3.68 12.80 11.31
CA LYS A 159 -3.66 14.20 11.75
C LYS A 159 -3.20 15.18 10.66
N TRP A 160 -2.72 14.65 9.53
CA TRP A 160 -2.18 15.45 8.41
C TRP A 160 -3.24 16.32 7.76
N LYS A 161 -2.87 17.55 7.42
CA LYS A 161 -3.72 18.53 6.74
C LYS A 161 -3.00 19.11 5.53
N PHE A 162 -3.73 19.46 4.48
CA PHE A 162 -3.21 20.18 3.34
C PHE A 162 -4.06 21.45 3.07
N PRO A 163 -3.43 22.62 2.93
CA PRO A 163 -2.02 22.91 3.21
C PRO A 163 -1.73 22.88 4.72
N GLY A 164 -0.50 22.48 5.08
CA GLY A 164 -0.04 22.41 6.47
C GLY A 164 1.49 22.43 6.54
N PHE A 165 2.03 22.89 7.67
CA PHE A 165 3.46 23.08 7.88
C PHE A 165 3.89 22.46 9.22
N GLY A 166 5.13 21.98 9.29
CA GLY A 166 5.71 21.43 10.51
C GLY A 166 5.07 20.16 11.02
N GLN A 167 4.21 19.51 10.22
CA GLN A 167 3.51 18.28 10.58
C GLN A 167 4.47 17.08 10.56
N GLU A 168 4.27 16.13 11.47
CA GLU A 168 5.07 14.92 11.56
C GLU A 168 4.28 13.72 11.07
N ALA A 169 4.87 12.93 10.18
CA ALA A 169 4.33 11.65 9.76
C ALA A 169 5.46 10.73 9.26
N LYS A 170 5.18 9.43 9.23
CA LYS A 170 6.13 8.41 8.81
C LYS A 170 5.46 7.35 7.95
N VAL A 171 6.22 6.84 6.99
CA VAL A 171 6.00 5.55 6.35
C VAL A 171 7.17 4.65 6.76
N VAL A 172 6.87 3.52 7.38
CA VAL A 172 7.86 2.55 7.86
C VAL A 172 7.63 1.23 7.13
N PHE A 173 8.64 0.77 6.42
CA PHE A 173 8.63 -0.52 5.74
C PHE A 173 9.37 -1.55 6.59
N GLY A 174 8.77 -2.71 6.80
CA GLY A 174 9.40 -3.85 7.45
C GLY A 174 10.18 -4.72 6.47
N ALA A 175 10.85 -5.73 7.01
CA ALA A 175 11.47 -6.77 6.20
C ALA A 175 10.41 -7.61 5.45
N PRO A 176 10.75 -8.20 4.29
CA PRO A 176 9.88 -9.14 3.60
C PRO A 176 9.45 -10.27 4.54
N LEU A 177 8.16 -10.59 4.55
CA LEU A 177 7.62 -11.66 5.38
C LEU A 177 7.83 -13.03 4.71
N ASP A 178 8.19 -14.01 5.53
CA ASP A 178 8.26 -15.39 5.12
C ASP A 178 6.92 -16.12 5.40
N PHE A 179 6.45 -16.89 4.41
CA PHE A 179 5.24 -17.71 4.47
C PHE A 179 5.50 -19.15 4.03
N SER A 180 6.76 -19.61 3.97
CA SER A 180 7.13 -20.93 3.48
C SER A 180 6.35 -22.04 4.18
N ASP A 181 6.22 -21.96 5.50
CA ASP A 181 5.45 -22.89 6.34
C ASP A 181 3.93 -22.91 6.03
N LEU A 182 3.38 -21.79 5.60
CA LEU A 182 1.96 -21.67 5.24
C LEU A 182 1.69 -22.04 3.78
N TYR A 183 2.69 -21.93 2.91
CA TYR A 183 2.57 -22.39 1.53
C TYR A 183 2.62 -23.91 1.37
N GLU A 184 3.08 -24.63 2.39
CA GLU A 184 3.03 -26.11 2.46
C GLU A 184 1.65 -26.62 2.89
N ARG A 185 0.78 -25.76 3.44
CA ARG A 185 -0.58 -26.11 3.84
C ARG A 185 -1.54 -26.08 2.65
N ASP A 186 -2.68 -26.76 2.82
CA ASP A 186 -3.75 -26.72 1.84
C ASP A 186 -4.23 -25.28 1.56
N ASN A 187 -4.66 -25.04 0.31
CA ASN A 187 -5.30 -23.80 -0.11
C ASN A 187 -6.70 -23.69 0.53
N SER A 188 -6.75 -23.35 1.80
CA SER A 188 -7.96 -23.33 2.61
C SER A 188 -8.27 -21.94 3.16
N LYS A 189 -9.48 -21.78 3.67
CA LYS A 189 -9.87 -20.52 4.35
C LYS A 189 -9.02 -20.26 5.58
N GLU A 190 -8.69 -21.31 6.30
CA GLU A 190 -7.88 -21.32 7.52
C GLU A 190 -6.46 -20.83 7.21
N THR A 191 -5.83 -21.36 6.18
CA THR A 191 -4.50 -20.95 5.73
C THR A 191 -4.49 -19.46 5.31
N HIS A 192 -5.52 -18.99 4.59
CA HIS A 192 -5.62 -17.59 4.22
C HIS A 192 -5.80 -16.66 5.43
N ILE A 193 -6.50 -17.11 6.48
CA ILE A 193 -6.63 -16.36 7.72
C ILE A 193 -5.27 -16.24 8.40
N LEU A 194 -4.53 -17.35 8.56
CA LEU A 194 -3.20 -17.35 9.18
C LEU A 194 -2.21 -16.44 8.45
N ILE A 195 -2.21 -16.45 7.11
CA ILE A 195 -1.40 -15.52 6.32
C ILE A 195 -1.77 -14.07 6.61
N THR A 196 -3.08 -13.77 6.65
CA THR A 196 -3.55 -12.41 6.94
C THR A 196 -3.16 -11.98 8.36
N GLU A 197 -3.29 -12.85 9.36
CA GLU A 197 -2.90 -12.59 10.75
C GLU A 197 -1.41 -12.30 10.87
N ARG A 198 -0.55 -13.06 10.18
CA ARG A 198 0.90 -12.79 10.14
C ARG A 198 1.21 -11.41 9.55
N VAL A 199 0.52 -11.01 8.49
CA VAL A 199 0.66 -9.66 7.92
C VAL A 199 0.21 -8.60 8.92
N MET A 200 -0.94 -8.77 9.56
CA MET A 200 -1.48 -7.81 10.52
C MET A 200 -0.60 -7.68 11.76
N GLU A 201 -0.05 -8.78 12.27
CA GLU A 201 0.87 -8.76 13.41
C GLU A 201 2.18 -8.03 13.06
N ALA A 202 2.71 -8.25 11.86
CA ALA A 202 3.89 -7.53 11.40
C ALA A 202 3.65 -6.02 11.29
N ILE A 203 2.47 -5.59 10.81
CA ILE A 203 2.07 -4.17 10.80
C ILE A 203 1.94 -3.64 12.24
N ALA A 204 1.31 -4.41 13.14
CA ALA A 204 1.15 -4.05 14.54
C ALA A 204 2.50 -3.86 15.23
N GLU A 205 3.46 -4.72 14.97
CA GLU A 205 4.80 -4.63 15.54
C GLU A 205 5.53 -3.36 15.07
N LEU A 206 5.43 -3.01 13.78
CA LEU A 206 5.98 -1.75 13.27
C LEU A 206 5.33 -0.54 13.94
N LEU A 207 4.00 -0.55 14.12
CA LEU A 207 3.28 0.52 14.82
C LEU A 207 3.71 0.65 16.27
N ARG A 208 3.89 -0.47 17.02
CA ARG A 208 4.37 -0.45 18.41
C ARG A 208 5.77 0.15 18.52
N ARG A 209 6.70 -0.22 17.62
CA ARG A 209 8.07 0.34 17.57
C ARG A 209 8.07 1.84 17.37
N GLU A 210 7.11 2.37 16.65
CA GLU A 210 6.95 3.79 16.41
C GLU A 210 6.09 4.51 17.48
N GLY A 211 5.71 3.83 18.55
CA GLY A 211 4.89 4.38 19.63
C GLY A 211 3.44 4.69 19.24
N ALA A 212 2.96 4.07 18.16
CA ALA A 212 1.58 4.20 17.74
C ALA A 212 0.68 3.17 18.44
N PHE A 213 -0.59 3.54 18.68
CA PHE A 213 -1.54 2.66 19.35
C PHE A 213 -1.94 1.48 18.45
N VAL A 214 -1.84 0.27 19.03
CA VAL A 214 -2.37 -0.98 18.48
C VAL A 214 -3.33 -1.53 19.53
N GLN A 215 -4.58 -1.87 19.14
CA GLN A 215 -5.48 -2.61 20.01
C GLN A 215 -5.18 -4.08 19.98
#